data_d42b213ae5d971a732ce901b212a79ba
#
_entry.id   d42b213ae5d971a732ce901b212a79ba
#
_cell.length_a   1.000
_cell.length_b   1.000
_cell.length_c   1.000
_cell.angle_alpha   90.00
_cell.angle_beta   90.00
_cell.angle_gamma   90.00
#
_symmetry.space_group_name_H-M   'P 1'
#
loop_
_entity.id
_entity.type
_entity.pdbx_description
1 polymer ?
#
loop_
_entity_poly.entity_id
_entity_poly.type
_entity_poly.pdbx_seq_one_letter_code
_entity_poly.pdbx_strand_id
1 'polypeptide(L)'
;VPTKEDVILLSAMNLKIIFAGVSSIVGILCFIPYIRDIFLNKTKPHSYSWFIWAVLQTIAAAAMWSGGAGVAIASSVIGAVLCGFIFILSLKRGTKNVTRFDTVCLLGALIALTVYLFLHNPLLSIIFATLTDVIGSLPTLRKAYLEPDTETASTHLLSGASGAFAIAAIANFTLTTSLYLLTVTAMDTFCGLLVLARKKLL
;
A
#
# COMPACT_ATOMS: atom_id res chain seq x y z
N VAL A 1 -42.96 2.62 7.16
CA VAL A 1 -42.25 3.91 7.14
C VAL A 1 -40.93 3.67 7.88
N PRO A 2 -39.76 3.99 7.30
CA PRO A 2 -38.47 3.77 7.96
C PRO A 2 -38.41 4.57 9.26
N THR A 3 -37.87 3.96 10.29
CA THR A 3 -37.64 4.62 11.58
C THR A 3 -36.51 5.65 11.49
N LYS A 4 -36.39 6.55 12.48
CA LYS A 4 -35.24 7.49 12.52
C LYS A 4 -33.90 6.74 12.58
N GLU A 5 -33.85 5.59 13.24
CA GLU A 5 -32.68 4.73 13.32
C GLU A 5 -32.32 4.14 11.94
N ASP A 6 -33.29 3.67 11.16
CA ASP A 6 -33.08 3.17 9.82
C ASP A 6 -32.50 4.24 8.88
N VAL A 7 -33.00 5.48 9.00
CA VAL A 7 -32.50 6.63 8.21
C VAL A 7 -31.05 6.98 8.56
N ILE A 8 -30.70 6.96 9.86
CA ILE A 8 -29.34 7.22 10.33
C ILE A 8 -28.39 6.10 9.84
N LEU A 9 -28.79 4.84 9.96
CA LEU A 9 -28.00 3.70 9.49
C LEU A 9 -27.77 3.74 7.98
N LEU A 10 -28.80 4.04 7.19
CA LEU A 10 -28.70 4.21 5.74
C LEU A 10 -27.77 5.38 5.36
N SER A 11 -27.84 6.49 6.07
CA SER A 11 -26.96 7.65 5.79
C SER A 11 -25.49 7.34 6.13
N ALA A 12 -25.24 6.65 7.26
CA ALA A 12 -23.90 6.21 7.65
C ALA A 12 -23.32 5.19 6.67
N MET A 13 -24.14 4.26 6.15
CA MET A 13 -23.74 3.28 5.15
C MET A 13 -23.40 3.96 3.81
N ASN A 14 -24.20 4.94 3.37
CA ASN A 14 -23.93 5.71 2.16
C ASN A 14 -22.63 6.50 2.26
N LEU A 15 -22.33 7.09 3.43
CA LEU A 15 -21.08 7.82 3.65
C LEU A 15 -19.85 6.90 3.56
N LYS A 16 -19.93 5.68 4.09
CA LYS A 16 -18.86 4.67 3.99
C LYS A 16 -18.62 4.24 2.54
N ILE A 17 -19.67 4.09 1.74
CA ILE A 17 -19.56 3.79 0.31
C ILE A 17 -18.87 4.94 -0.43
N ILE A 18 -19.19 6.19 -0.11
CA ILE A 18 -18.53 7.37 -0.68
C ILE A 18 -17.04 7.36 -0.33
N PHE A 19 -16.69 7.16 0.93
CA PHE A 19 -15.28 7.09 1.36
C PHE A 19 -14.53 5.95 0.67
N ALA A 20 -15.14 4.77 0.53
CA ALA A 20 -14.54 3.66 -0.21
C ALA A 20 -14.31 4.00 -1.69
N GLY A 21 -15.27 4.67 -2.33
CA GLY A 21 -15.15 5.15 -3.71
C GLY A 21 -14.03 6.17 -3.88
N VAL A 22 -13.96 7.18 -3.00
CA VAL A 22 -12.89 8.19 -2.99
C VAL A 22 -11.53 7.51 -2.76
N SER A 23 -11.41 6.61 -1.79
CA SER A 23 -10.20 5.84 -1.54
C SER A 23 -9.74 5.10 -2.79
N SER A 24 -10.64 4.38 -3.47
CA SER A 24 -10.31 3.62 -4.68
C SER A 24 -9.80 4.53 -5.81
N ILE A 25 -10.47 5.65 -6.05
CA ILE A 25 -10.07 6.62 -7.08
C ILE A 25 -8.69 7.21 -6.76
N VAL A 26 -8.48 7.71 -5.55
CA VAL A 26 -7.21 8.29 -5.12
C VAL A 26 -6.10 7.24 -5.13
N GLY A 27 -6.41 5.99 -4.73
CA GLY A 27 -5.49 4.87 -4.75
C GLY A 27 -5.02 4.47 -6.15
N ILE A 28 -5.87 4.62 -7.17
CA ILE A 28 -5.45 4.43 -8.58
C ILE A 28 -4.62 5.63 -9.05
N LEU A 29 -5.09 6.84 -8.76
CA LEU A 29 -4.45 8.08 -9.22
C LEU A 29 -3.05 8.27 -8.63
N CYS A 30 -2.76 7.72 -7.45
CA CYS A 30 -1.43 7.85 -6.81
C CYS A 30 -0.30 7.23 -7.65
N PHE A 31 -0.58 6.25 -8.51
CA PHE A 31 0.43 5.64 -9.38
C PHE A 31 0.83 6.53 -10.56
N ILE A 32 -0.03 7.44 -11.00
CA ILE A 32 0.23 8.29 -12.17
C ILE A 32 1.52 9.12 -12.02
N PRO A 33 1.72 9.90 -10.94
CA PRO A 33 2.95 10.67 -10.78
C PRO A 33 4.18 9.77 -10.70
N TYR A 34 4.08 8.61 -10.06
CA TYR A 34 5.22 7.69 -9.93
C TYR A 34 5.66 7.13 -11.28
N ILE A 35 4.72 6.61 -12.06
CA ILE A 35 4.99 6.05 -13.39
C ILE A 35 5.54 7.14 -14.32
N ARG A 36 4.92 8.33 -14.32
CA ARG A 36 5.41 9.48 -15.08
C ARG A 36 6.87 9.80 -14.73
N ASP A 37 7.18 9.88 -13.45
CA ASP A 37 8.49 10.28 -12.98
C ASP A 37 9.56 9.20 -13.23
N ILE A 38 9.19 7.90 -13.28
CA ILE A 38 10.06 6.83 -13.78
C ILE A 38 10.43 7.07 -15.25
N PHE A 39 9.44 7.37 -16.10
CA PHE A 39 9.71 7.61 -17.53
C PHE A 39 10.52 8.89 -17.76
N LEU A 40 10.40 9.89 -16.91
CA LEU A 40 11.19 11.12 -16.93
C LEU A 40 12.57 10.95 -16.25
N ASN A 41 12.93 9.76 -15.79
CA ASN A 41 14.15 9.45 -15.03
C ASN A 41 14.32 10.27 -13.72
N LYS A 42 13.22 10.81 -13.19
CA LYS A 42 13.19 11.53 -11.91
C LYS A 42 13.05 10.59 -10.72
N THR A 43 12.38 9.45 -10.92
CA THR A 43 12.18 8.43 -9.89
C THR A 43 12.86 7.13 -10.28
N LYS A 44 13.55 6.53 -9.31
CA LYS A 44 14.23 5.23 -9.45
C LYS A 44 13.64 4.26 -8.43
N PRO A 45 12.61 3.47 -8.79
CA PRO A 45 11.93 2.58 -7.84
C PRO A 45 12.89 1.55 -7.23
N HIS A 46 12.65 1.18 -5.97
CA HIS A 46 13.38 0.10 -5.32
C HIS A 46 12.71 -1.24 -5.64
N SER A 47 13.36 -2.09 -6.44
CA SER A 47 12.75 -3.31 -7.01
C SER A 47 12.23 -4.28 -5.93
N TYR A 48 12.93 -4.44 -4.80
CA TYR A 48 12.51 -5.36 -3.75
C TYR A 48 11.17 -4.95 -3.12
N SER A 49 10.99 -3.66 -2.79
CA SER A 49 9.72 -3.17 -2.24
C SER A 49 8.56 -3.36 -3.22
N TRP A 50 8.74 -2.98 -4.48
CA TRP A 50 7.69 -3.12 -5.49
C TRP A 50 7.34 -4.58 -5.79
N PHE A 51 8.32 -5.49 -5.71
CA PHE A 51 8.08 -6.93 -5.78
C PHE A 51 7.18 -7.41 -4.63
N ILE A 52 7.53 -7.07 -3.38
CA ILE A 52 6.76 -7.46 -2.20
C ILE A 52 5.33 -6.90 -2.28
N TRP A 53 5.17 -5.64 -2.63
CA TRP A 53 3.83 -5.04 -2.77
C TRP A 53 2.99 -5.69 -3.87
N ALA A 54 3.58 -6.04 -5.01
CA ALA A 54 2.87 -6.78 -6.06
C ALA A 54 2.39 -8.15 -5.58
N VAL A 55 3.23 -8.89 -4.83
CA VAL A 55 2.87 -10.19 -4.24
C VAL A 55 1.76 -10.03 -3.21
N LEU A 56 1.88 -9.07 -2.27
CA LEU A 56 0.86 -8.81 -1.25
C LEU A 56 -0.50 -8.45 -1.87
N GLN A 57 -0.53 -7.58 -2.87
CA GLN A 57 -1.76 -7.21 -3.56
C GLN A 57 -2.38 -8.40 -4.32
N THR A 58 -1.56 -9.27 -4.91
CA THR A 58 -2.03 -10.49 -5.56
C THR A 58 -2.69 -11.44 -4.57
N ILE A 59 -2.07 -11.64 -3.40
CA ILE A 59 -2.62 -12.48 -2.32
C ILE A 59 -3.91 -11.86 -1.78
N ALA A 60 -3.93 -10.53 -1.56
CA ALA A 60 -5.13 -9.84 -1.13
C ALA A 60 -6.29 -10.04 -2.14
N ALA A 61 -6.02 -9.89 -3.44
CA ALA A 61 -7.01 -10.14 -4.49
C ALA A 61 -7.53 -11.58 -4.46
N ALA A 62 -6.64 -12.59 -4.32
CA ALA A 62 -7.02 -14.00 -4.23
C ALA A 62 -7.87 -14.30 -2.97
N ALA A 63 -7.50 -13.73 -1.82
CA ALA A 63 -8.25 -13.86 -0.58
C ALA A 63 -9.64 -13.22 -0.69
N MET A 64 -9.74 -12.05 -1.30
CA MET A 64 -11.01 -11.35 -1.55
C MET A 64 -11.90 -12.15 -2.52
N TRP A 65 -11.30 -12.79 -3.55
CA TRP A 65 -12.03 -13.66 -4.47
C TRP A 65 -12.65 -14.83 -3.73
N SER A 66 -11.87 -15.58 -2.97
CA SER A 66 -12.37 -16.73 -2.20
C SER A 66 -13.37 -16.34 -1.10
N GLY A 67 -13.27 -15.10 -0.57
CA GLY A 67 -14.21 -14.53 0.38
C GLY A 67 -15.50 -13.96 -0.23
N GLY A 68 -15.68 -14.02 -1.56
CA GLY A 68 -16.87 -13.52 -2.24
C GLY A 68 -17.03 -12.00 -2.23
N ALA A 69 -15.93 -11.23 -2.21
CA ALA A 69 -15.94 -9.77 -2.11
C ALA A 69 -16.49 -9.03 -3.36
N GLY A 70 -16.89 -9.76 -4.41
CA GLY A 70 -17.51 -9.19 -5.61
C GLY A 70 -16.62 -8.11 -6.28
N VAL A 71 -17.21 -6.99 -6.64
CA VAL A 71 -16.50 -5.89 -7.35
C VAL A 71 -15.38 -5.22 -6.53
N ALA A 72 -15.36 -5.40 -5.20
CA ALA A 72 -14.32 -4.86 -4.34
C ALA A 72 -12.93 -5.43 -4.64
N ILE A 73 -12.85 -6.59 -5.30
CA ILE A 73 -11.59 -7.21 -5.75
C ILE A 73 -10.84 -6.32 -6.74
N ALA A 74 -11.55 -5.51 -7.52
CA ALA A 74 -10.97 -4.72 -8.61
C ALA A 74 -9.82 -3.81 -8.15
N SER A 75 -9.91 -3.20 -6.98
CA SER A 75 -8.86 -2.35 -6.43
C SER A 75 -7.56 -3.11 -6.16
N SER A 76 -7.65 -4.32 -5.57
CA SER A 76 -6.47 -5.16 -5.30
C SER A 76 -5.87 -5.73 -6.58
N VAL A 77 -6.71 -6.11 -7.57
CA VAL A 77 -6.22 -6.55 -8.89
C VAL A 77 -5.49 -5.43 -9.61
N ILE A 78 -6.06 -4.23 -9.62
CA ILE A 78 -5.42 -3.04 -10.21
C ILE A 78 -4.11 -2.73 -9.48
N GLY A 79 -4.11 -2.75 -8.14
CA GLY A 79 -2.92 -2.57 -7.33
C GLY A 79 -1.82 -3.60 -7.66
N ALA A 80 -2.17 -4.89 -7.75
CA ALA A 80 -1.24 -5.96 -8.13
C ALA A 80 -0.62 -5.73 -9.52
N VAL A 81 -1.45 -5.37 -10.51
CA VAL A 81 -0.99 -5.07 -11.88
C VAL A 81 -0.07 -3.85 -11.89
N LEU A 82 -0.43 -2.76 -11.21
CA LEU A 82 0.36 -1.53 -11.20
C LEU A 82 1.67 -1.70 -10.42
N CYS A 83 1.65 -2.36 -9.25
CA CYS A 83 2.87 -2.69 -8.50
C CYS A 83 3.79 -3.62 -9.31
N GLY A 84 3.22 -4.65 -9.95
CA GLY A 84 3.95 -5.55 -10.84
C GLY A 84 4.56 -4.83 -12.05
N PHE A 85 3.83 -3.89 -12.63
CA PHE A 85 4.32 -3.05 -13.72
C PHE A 85 5.50 -2.18 -13.27
N ILE A 86 5.38 -1.53 -12.10
CA ILE A 86 6.49 -0.73 -11.55
C ILE A 86 7.68 -1.64 -11.18
N PHE A 87 7.44 -2.84 -10.65
CA PHE A 87 8.50 -3.82 -10.41
C PHE A 87 9.27 -4.13 -11.71
N ILE A 88 8.57 -4.44 -12.82
CA ILE A 88 9.20 -4.70 -14.11
C ILE A 88 10.00 -3.47 -14.60
N LEU A 89 9.45 -2.26 -14.48
CA LEU A 89 10.17 -1.04 -14.80
C LEU A 89 11.41 -0.86 -13.93
N SER A 90 11.33 -1.22 -12.66
CA SER A 90 12.43 -1.09 -11.70
C SER A 90 13.64 -1.94 -12.03
N LEU A 91 13.47 -3.07 -12.72
CA LEU A 91 14.58 -3.92 -13.16
C LEU A 91 15.52 -3.20 -14.14
N LYS A 92 14.97 -2.29 -14.94
CA LYS A 92 15.75 -1.48 -15.91
C LYS A 92 16.02 -0.06 -15.41
N ARG A 93 15.03 0.59 -14.77
CA ARG A 93 15.05 2.00 -14.39
C ARG A 93 15.11 2.23 -12.89
N GLY A 94 15.21 1.16 -12.09
CA GLY A 94 15.29 1.23 -10.64
C GLY A 94 16.62 1.74 -10.11
N THR A 95 16.67 1.97 -8.80
CA THR A 95 17.91 2.33 -8.12
C THR A 95 18.96 1.21 -8.27
N LYS A 96 20.21 1.60 -8.42
CA LYS A 96 21.37 0.69 -8.38
C LYS A 96 21.96 0.58 -6.98
N ASN A 97 21.49 1.40 -6.04
CA ASN A 97 21.91 1.39 -4.65
C ASN A 97 21.14 0.32 -3.87
N VAL A 98 21.39 -0.96 -4.21
CA VAL A 98 20.86 -2.13 -3.51
C VAL A 98 21.95 -2.66 -2.58
N THR A 99 21.67 -2.69 -1.28
CA THR A 99 22.63 -3.04 -0.25
C THR A 99 22.35 -4.42 0.36
N ARG A 100 23.28 -4.91 1.21
CA ARG A 100 23.05 -6.12 2.01
C ARG A 100 21.85 -5.96 2.96
N PHE A 101 21.65 -4.75 3.50
CA PHE A 101 20.48 -4.43 4.32
C PHE A 101 19.18 -4.66 3.54
N ASP A 102 19.08 -4.17 2.31
CA ASP A 102 17.90 -4.33 1.47
C ASP A 102 17.62 -5.82 1.17
N THR A 103 18.68 -6.60 0.96
CA THR A 103 18.56 -8.06 0.76
C THR A 103 18.07 -8.78 2.02
N VAL A 104 18.57 -8.40 3.21
CA VAL A 104 18.07 -8.93 4.48
C VAL A 104 16.60 -8.57 4.68
N CYS A 105 16.19 -7.35 4.35
CA CYS A 105 14.77 -6.94 4.40
C CYS A 105 13.92 -7.78 3.45
N LEU A 106 14.36 -8.02 2.21
CA LEU A 106 13.66 -8.89 1.27
C LEU A 106 13.48 -10.31 1.83
N LEU A 107 14.54 -10.91 2.36
CA LEU A 107 14.48 -12.26 2.94
C LEU A 107 13.54 -12.29 4.15
N GLY A 108 13.60 -11.29 5.04
CA GLY A 108 12.71 -11.16 6.18
C GLY A 108 11.24 -11.03 5.75
N ALA A 109 10.96 -10.22 4.73
CA ALA A 109 9.62 -10.08 4.17
C ALA A 109 9.11 -11.40 3.55
N LEU A 110 9.97 -12.14 2.83
CA LEU A 110 9.61 -13.44 2.26
C LEU A 110 9.34 -14.50 3.34
N ILE A 111 10.11 -14.50 4.44
CA ILE A 111 9.85 -15.40 5.58
C ILE A 111 8.50 -15.05 6.22
N ALA A 112 8.23 -13.76 6.51
CA ALA A 112 6.99 -13.33 7.11
C ALA A 112 5.79 -13.65 6.18
N LEU A 113 5.96 -13.46 4.87
CA LEU A 113 4.97 -13.84 3.86
C LEU A 113 4.71 -15.35 3.85
N THR A 114 5.76 -16.18 3.94
CA THR A 114 5.63 -17.63 3.99
C THR A 114 4.83 -18.05 5.23
N VAL A 115 5.17 -17.50 6.40
CA VAL A 115 4.41 -17.74 7.64
C VAL A 115 2.94 -17.31 7.47
N TYR A 116 2.69 -16.12 6.91
CA TYR A 116 1.34 -15.62 6.62
C TYR A 116 0.50 -16.61 5.79
N LEU A 117 1.07 -17.22 4.75
CA LEU A 117 0.35 -18.14 3.86
C LEU A 117 -0.09 -19.44 4.54
N PHE A 118 0.58 -19.85 5.61
CA PHE A 118 0.26 -21.06 6.38
C PHE A 118 -0.60 -20.81 7.63
N LEU A 119 -0.89 -19.53 7.93
CA LEU A 119 -1.70 -19.19 9.09
C LEU A 119 -3.20 -19.34 8.78
N HIS A 120 -3.92 -19.97 9.72
CA HIS A 120 -5.38 -20.13 9.68
C HIS A 120 -6.10 -19.22 10.70
N ASN A 121 -5.36 -18.30 11.35
CA ASN A 121 -5.91 -17.37 12.32
C ASN A 121 -5.92 -15.95 11.72
N PRO A 122 -7.11 -15.30 11.59
CA PRO A 122 -7.23 -14.00 10.94
C PRO A 122 -6.37 -12.89 11.58
N LEU A 123 -6.27 -12.87 12.92
CA LEU A 123 -5.49 -11.86 13.63
C LEU A 123 -3.99 -12.06 13.39
N LEU A 124 -3.49 -13.28 13.50
CA LEU A 124 -2.08 -13.56 13.20
C LEU A 124 -1.77 -13.32 11.73
N SER A 125 -2.68 -13.66 10.83
CA SER A 125 -2.53 -13.40 9.38
C SER A 125 -2.34 -11.92 9.09
N ILE A 126 -3.16 -11.03 9.68
CA ILE A 126 -3.02 -9.58 9.46
C ILE A 126 -1.74 -9.02 10.08
N ILE A 127 -1.29 -9.56 11.23
CA ILE A 127 -0.02 -9.17 11.85
C ILE A 127 1.15 -9.50 10.92
N PHE A 128 1.20 -10.73 10.39
CA PHE A 128 2.29 -11.14 9.51
C PHE A 128 2.25 -10.44 8.15
N ALA A 129 1.06 -10.19 7.58
CA ALA A 129 0.92 -9.36 6.38
C ALA A 129 1.44 -7.94 6.61
N THR A 130 1.10 -7.34 7.76
CA THR A 130 1.58 -6.01 8.15
C THR A 130 3.10 -5.99 8.33
N LEU A 131 3.68 -7.00 9.00
CA LEU A 131 5.13 -7.13 9.14
C LEU A 131 5.83 -7.29 7.78
N THR A 132 5.27 -8.10 6.88
CA THR A 132 5.80 -8.27 5.52
C THR A 132 5.86 -6.93 4.79
N ASP A 133 4.79 -6.14 4.88
CA ASP A 133 4.69 -4.83 4.23
C ASP A 133 5.71 -3.83 4.83
N VAL A 134 5.78 -3.74 6.16
CA VAL A 134 6.73 -2.86 6.86
C VAL A 134 8.17 -3.20 6.48
N ILE A 135 8.56 -4.48 6.57
CA ILE A 135 9.92 -4.93 6.24
C ILE A 135 10.21 -4.68 4.76
N GLY A 136 9.25 -4.98 3.87
CA GLY A 136 9.35 -4.73 2.43
C GLY A 136 9.45 -3.25 2.05
N SER A 137 8.95 -2.34 2.91
CA SER A 137 9.03 -0.88 2.73
C SER A 137 10.38 -0.29 3.15
N LEU A 138 11.12 -0.94 4.04
CA LEU A 138 12.39 -0.41 4.57
C LEU A 138 13.42 -0.04 3.49
N PRO A 139 13.63 -0.82 2.42
CA PRO A 139 14.53 -0.43 1.34
C PRO A 139 14.12 0.87 0.66
N THR A 140 12.82 1.08 0.42
CA THR A 140 12.31 2.34 -0.15
C THR A 140 12.50 3.50 0.81
N LEU A 141 12.23 3.34 2.12
CA LEU A 141 12.46 4.37 3.13
C LEU A 141 13.95 4.74 3.24
N ARG A 142 14.84 3.74 3.25
CA ARG A 142 16.29 3.97 3.23
C ARG A 142 16.68 4.80 2.00
N LYS A 143 16.21 4.40 0.82
CA LYS A 143 16.47 5.13 -0.42
C LYS A 143 15.90 6.55 -0.36
N ALA A 144 14.67 6.73 0.09
CA ALA A 144 14.03 8.04 0.24
C ALA A 144 14.81 8.98 1.17
N TYR A 145 15.46 8.43 2.20
CA TYR A 145 16.31 9.19 3.11
C TYR A 145 17.64 9.60 2.46
N LEU A 146 18.30 8.68 1.73
CA LEU A 146 19.63 8.88 1.16
C LEU A 146 19.60 9.59 -0.20
N GLU A 147 18.61 9.30 -1.02
CA GLU A 147 18.47 9.77 -2.40
C GLU A 147 17.06 10.33 -2.65
N PRO A 148 16.60 11.37 -1.89
CA PRO A 148 15.22 11.84 -1.94
C PRO A 148 14.82 12.35 -3.34
N ASP A 149 15.76 12.87 -4.13
CA ASP A 149 15.50 13.34 -5.49
C ASP A 149 15.15 12.21 -6.47
N THR A 150 15.40 10.96 -6.08
CA THR A 150 15.06 9.78 -6.85
C THR A 150 13.74 9.13 -6.40
N GLU A 151 12.95 9.82 -5.57
CA GLU A 151 11.65 9.33 -5.09
C GLU A 151 10.52 10.34 -5.30
N THR A 152 9.32 9.84 -5.60
CA THR A 152 8.13 10.66 -5.90
C THR A 152 7.26 10.82 -4.65
N ALA A 153 7.42 11.93 -3.92
CA ALA A 153 6.68 12.19 -2.68
C ALA A 153 5.16 12.19 -2.87
N SER A 154 4.66 12.73 -3.99
CA SER A 154 3.21 12.84 -4.24
C SER A 154 2.52 11.48 -4.30
N THR A 155 3.17 10.44 -4.79
CA THR A 155 2.63 9.07 -4.80
C THR A 155 2.38 8.58 -3.40
N HIS A 156 3.36 8.67 -2.53
CA HIS A 156 3.24 8.23 -1.15
C HIS A 156 2.21 9.05 -0.37
N LEU A 157 2.16 10.37 -0.55
CA LEU A 157 1.15 11.22 0.10
C LEU A 157 -0.27 10.93 -0.39
N LEU A 158 -0.46 10.69 -1.69
CA LEU A 158 -1.75 10.29 -2.24
C LEU A 158 -2.17 8.89 -1.77
N SER A 159 -1.22 7.95 -1.67
CA SER A 159 -1.47 6.62 -1.10
C SER A 159 -1.90 6.73 0.38
N GLY A 160 -1.20 7.53 1.17
CA GLY A 160 -1.60 7.83 2.55
C GLY A 160 -2.99 8.46 2.65
N ALA A 161 -3.33 9.42 1.77
CA ALA A 161 -4.66 10.02 1.71
C ALA A 161 -5.74 8.98 1.33
N SER A 162 -5.46 8.11 0.33
CA SER A 162 -6.31 6.97 -0.01
C SER A 162 -6.56 6.06 1.19
N GLY A 163 -5.51 5.70 1.91
CA GLY A 163 -5.59 4.89 3.12
C GLY A 163 -6.43 5.54 4.22
N ALA A 164 -6.33 6.86 4.43
CA ALA A 164 -7.16 7.59 5.39
C ALA A 164 -8.66 7.49 5.04
N PHE A 165 -9.03 7.62 3.77
CA PHE A 165 -10.40 7.40 3.31
C PHE A 165 -10.83 5.93 3.47
N ALA A 166 -9.94 4.96 3.20
CA ALA A 166 -10.22 3.55 3.42
C ALA A 166 -10.50 3.25 4.89
N ILE A 167 -9.73 3.83 5.82
CA ILE A 167 -9.95 3.70 7.28
C ILE A 167 -11.31 4.27 7.67
N ALA A 168 -11.69 5.44 7.14
CA ALA A 168 -13.01 6.06 7.38
C ALA A 168 -14.16 5.21 6.82
N ALA A 169 -13.91 4.38 5.81
CA ALA A 169 -14.89 3.47 5.23
C ALA A 169 -15.09 2.17 6.03
N ILE A 170 -14.24 1.84 7.02
CA ILE A 170 -14.33 0.58 7.77
C ILE A 170 -15.69 0.49 8.46
N ALA A 171 -16.42 -0.62 8.18
CA ALA A 171 -17.73 -0.86 8.78
C ALA A 171 -17.61 -1.23 10.26
N ASN A 172 -16.78 -2.22 10.58
CA ASN A 172 -16.51 -2.71 11.93
C ASN A 172 -15.04 -2.48 12.25
N PHE A 173 -14.76 -1.49 13.10
CA PHE A 173 -13.38 -1.12 13.46
C PHE A 173 -12.86 -2.07 14.53
N THR A 174 -12.03 -3.02 14.13
CA THR A 174 -11.34 -4.00 14.98
C THR A 174 -9.86 -3.99 14.66
N LEU A 175 -9.03 -4.59 15.52
CA LEU A 175 -7.61 -4.73 15.23
C LEU A 175 -7.37 -5.48 13.90
N THR A 176 -8.15 -6.52 13.64
CA THR A 176 -8.06 -7.31 12.40
C THR A 176 -8.39 -6.50 11.15
N THR A 177 -9.36 -5.58 11.23
CA THR A 177 -9.81 -4.78 10.08
C THR A 177 -9.01 -3.49 9.87
N SER A 178 -8.34 -2.98 10.91
CA SER A 178 -7.71 -1.66 10.88
C SER A 178 -6.18 -1.69 10.90
N LEU A 179 -5.54 -2.71 11.51
CA LEU A 179 -4.08 -2.73 11.71
C LEU A 179 -3.30 -2.51 10.41
N TYR A 180 -3.60 -3.27 9.38
CA TYR A 180 -2.90 -3.17 8.09
C TYR A 180 -3.10 -1.79 7.46
N LEU A 181 -4.36 -1.32 7.38
CA LEU A 181 -4.67 -0.02 6.78
C LEU A 181 -4.02 1.14 7.54
N LEU A 182 -4.06 1.12 8.88
CA LEU A 182 -3.41 2.13 9.71
C LEU A 182 -1.90 2.16 9.48
N THR A 183 -1.27 0.99 9.43
CA THR A 183 0.18 0.87 9.24
C THR A 183 0.60 1.35 7.84
N VAL A 184 -0.05 0.87 6.78
CA VAL A 184 0.26 1.29 5.40
C VAL A 184 0.03 2.79 5.22
N THR A 185 -1.09 3.32 5.73
CA THR A 185 -1.39 4.76 5.71
C THR A 185 -0.31 5.58 6.40
N ALA A 186 0.13 5.15 7.58
CA ALA A 186 1.20 5.82 8.34
C ALA A 186 2.55 5.73 7.62
N MET A 187 2.91 4.56 7.08
CA MET A 187 4.17 4.33 6.38
C MET A 187 4.26 5.16 5.09
N ASP A 188 3.20 5.17 4.28
CA ASP A 188 3.16 5.96 3.06
C ASP A 188 3.19 7.46 3.36
N THR A 189 2.39 7.93 4.31
CA THR A 189 2.42 9.34 4.73
C THR A 189 3.81 9.73 5.23
N PHE A 190 4.41 8.88 6.07
CA PHE A 190 5.77 9.09 6.58
C PHE A 190 6.79 9.13 5.44
N CYS A 191 6.73 8.20 4.49
CA CYS A 191 7.64 8.16 3.34
C CYS A 191 7.53 9.44 2.51
N GLY A 192 6.32 9.88 2.18
CA GLY A 192 6.08 11.10 1.42
C GLY A 192 6.61 12.36 2.14
N LEU A 193 6.36 12.48 3.44
CA LEU A 193 6.87 13.57 4.27
C LEU A 193 8.39 13.52 4.40
N LEU A 194 8.98 12.33 4.56
CA LEU A 194 10.42 12.12 4.60
C LEU A 194 11.09 12.63 3.32
N VAL A 195 10.57 12.26 2.15
CA VAL A 195 11.08 12.74 0.86
C VAL A 195 11.03 14.25 0.78
N LEU A 196 9.89 14.88 1.15
CA LEU A 196 9.76 16.35 1.13
C LEU A 196 10.72 17.05 2.10
N ALA A 197 10.87 16.51 3.32
CA ALA A 197 11.76 17.06 4.32
C ALA A 197 13.23 16.94 3.87
N ARG A 198 13.62 15.80 3.34
CA ARG A 198 15.01 15.57 2.89
C ARG A 198 15.37 16.42 1.67
N LYS A 199 14.44 16.61 0.71
CA LYS A 199 14.64 17.52 -0.44
C LYS A 199 14.85 18.98 -0.06
N LYS A 200 14.36 19.40 1.11
CA LYS A 200 14.58 20.78 1.61
C LYS A 200 15.92 20.96 2.32
N LEU A 201 16.52 19.86 2.76
CA LEU A 201 17.75 19.86 3.56
C LEU A 201 19.02 19.65 2.71
N LEU A 202 18.85 19.21 1.47
CA LEU A 202 19.93 19.02 0.47
C LEU A 202 19.92 20.14 -0.56
#